data_54880d48a45f24aec8ad166a0dc465ac
#
_entry.id   54880d48a45f24aec8ad166a0dc465ac
#
_cell.length_a   1.000
_cell.length_b   1.000
_cell.length_c   1.000
_cell.angle_alpha   90.00
_cell.angle_beta   90.00
_cell.angle_gamma   90.00
#
_symmetry.space_group_name_H-M   'P 1'
#
loop_
_entity.id
_entity.type
_entity.pdbx_description
1 polymer ?
#
loop_
_entity_poly.entity_id
_entity_poly.type
_entity_poly.pdbx_seq_one_letter_code
_entity_poly.pdbx_strand_id
1 'polypeptide(L)'
;MASIIARTRADGTKSYRADIRIKRKGRLVYQESRTFDRKALAKDWAARRELELQEPGAIDRVRHRGVTIGDLIERYQLEFGANFGRSKASHLEYMLTFDLAKLDALELQTKDIVTHIMGRLQHVKPQTANNDIIWLRSVFKVARTAWGMPVDLNVINDAAETCRRERLVAKPDSRDRRPTLEELNKLMEYADRPSGKRSIPMGEIILFALFSGRRQEEITRIRWDGLDEKNRTVIVSDMKHPTAKRGNHKRVYLTDEAWTIIQRQPKRGDRIFPDNSKSIGTRFREWCKFLGIDDLRFHDLRHECISWLFERGWDIPRVASVSGHTTWSTLQRYTHLSKQEPHDKYDGWVWRPN
;
A
#
# COMPACT_ATOMS: atom_id res chain seq x y z
N MET A 1 1.50 -36.32 -31.61
CA MET A 1 2.54 -37.20 -32.19
C MET A 1 3.47 -36.35 -33.03
N ALA A 2 4.78 -36.54 -32.85
CA ALA A 2 5.78 -35.88 -33.66
C ALA A 2 5.83 -36.49 -35.08
N SER A 3 6.00 -35.64 -36.06
CA SER A 3 6.29 -36.07 -37.46
C SER A 3 7.70 -35.64 -37.84
N ILE A 4 8.42 -36.50 -38.58
CA ILE A 4 9.77 -36.18 -39.06
C ILE A 4 9.74 -36.15 -40.57
N ILE A 5 10.08 -34.99 -41.13
CA ILE A 5 10.06 -34.72 -42.57
C ILE A 5 11.50 -34.52 -43.01
N ALA A 6 11.93 -35.34 -44.00
CA ALA A 6 13.21 -35.15 -44.65
C ALA A 6 13.10 -34.07 -45.73
N ARG A 7 14.09 -33.16 -45.78
CA ARG A 7 14.23 -32.12 -46.83
C ARG A 7 15.64 -32.18 -47.40
N THR A 8 15.75 -32.07 -48.71
CA THR A 8 17.05 -31.94 -49.40
C THR A 8 17.36 -30.43 -49.48
N ARG A 9 18.56 -30.05 -49.08
CA ARG A 9 19.09 -28.67 -49.19
C ARG A 9 19.60 -28.43 -50.61
N ALA A 10 19.86 -27.19 -50.98
CA ALA A 10 20.39 -26.79 -52.28
C ALA A 10 21.77 -27.42 -52.60
N ASP A 11 22.53 -27.75 -51.55
CA ASP A 11 23.85 -28.44 -51.65
C ASP A 11 23.74 -29.97 -51.75
N GLY A 12 22.53 -30.53 -51.90
CA GLY A 12 22.28 -31.98 -52.00
C GLY A 12 22.27 -32.70 -50.64
N THR A 13 22.59 -32.04 -49.50
CA THR A 13 22.55 -32.69 -48.19
C THR A 13 21.11 -32.83 -47.67
N LYS A 14 20.88 -33.86 -46.83
CA LYS A 14 19.56 -34.07 -46.20
C LYS A 14 19.48 -33.42 -44.82
N SER A 15 18.40 -32.72 -44.59
CA SER A 15 18.01 -32.25 -43.25
C SER A 15 16.68 -32.91 -42.82
N TYR A 16 16.51 -33.05 -41.50
CA TYR A 16 15.35 -33.72 -40.92
C TYR A 16 14.65 -32.75 -39.97
N ARG A 17 13.44 -32.32 -40.34
CA ARG A 17 12.61 -31.46 -39.48
C ARG A 17 11.70 -32.33 -38.63
N ALA A 18 11.86 -32.26 -37.34
CA ALA A 18 10.91 -32.78 -36.36
C ALA A 18 9.83 -31.75 -36.09
N ASP A 19 8.57 -32.11 -36.16
CA ASP A 19 7.41 -31.24 -35.98
C ASP A 19 6.50 -31.86 -34.90
N ILE A 20 6.40 -31.20 -33.74
CA ILE A 20 5.59 -31.67 -32.63
C ILE A 20 4.29 -30.85 -32.63
N ARG A 21 3.14 -31.54 -32.64
CA ARG A 21 1.82 -30.92 -32.58
C ARG A 21 1.00 -31.58 -31.48
N ILE A 22 0.61 -30.79 -30.47
CA ILE A 22 -0.22 -31.28 -29.39
C ILE A 22 -1.62 -30.72 -29.56
N LYS A 23 -2.61 -31.61 -29.63
CA LYS A 23 -4.03 -31.29 -29.72
C LYS A 23 -4.72 -31.71 -28.43
N ARG A 24 -5.61 -30.85 -27.89
CA ARG A 24 -6.53 -31.20 -26.80
C ARG A 24 -7.96 -30.94 -27.27
N LYS A 25 -8.86 -31.89 -27.09
CA LYS A 25 -10.27 -31.81 -27.58
C LYS A 25 -10.36 -31.33 -29.04
N GLY A 26 -9.52 -31.88 -29.91
CA GLY A 26 -9.49 -31.56 -31.35
C GLY A 26 -8.82 -30.24 -31.76
N ARG A 27 -8.52 -29.35 -30.80
CA ARG A 27 -7.87 -28.06 -31.07
C ARG A 27 -6.37 -28.14 -30.87
N LEU A 28 -5.61 -27.49 -31.78
CA LEU A 28 -4.16 -27.37 -31.66
C LEU A 28 -3.84 -26.45 -30.45
N VAL A 29 -3.14 -27.04 -29.47
CA VAL A 29 -2.78 -26.33 -28.21
C VAL A 29 -1.32 -25.89 -28.25
N TYR A 30 -0.45 -26.64 -28.90
CA TYR A 30 0.97 -26.34 -28.99
C TYR A 30 1.57 -26.91 -30.28
N GLN A 31 2.52 -26.19 -30.87
CA GLN A 31 3.33 -26.61 -32.01
C GLN A 31 4.75 -26.12 -31.85
N GLU A 32 5.72 -26.99 -32.05
CA GLU A 32 7.15 -26.69 -32.06
C GLU A 32 7.83 -27.50 -33.17
N SER A 33 8.82 -26.92 -33.84
CA SER A 33 9.60 -27.64 -34.83
C SER A 33 11.08 -27.34 -34.69
N ARG A 34 11.92 -28.35 -34.92
CA ARG A 34 13.37 -28.22 -34.92
C ARG A 34 13.98 -29.04 -36.07
N THR A 35 15.02 -28.51 -36.71
CA THR A 35 15.70 -29.15 -37.84
C THR A 35 17.05 -29.71 -37.41
N PHE A 36 17.38 -30.91 -37.88
CA PHE A 36 18.59 -31.66 -37.55
C PHE A 36 19.25 -32.17 -38.80
N ASP A 37 20.55 -32.41 -38.75
CA ASP A 37 21.31 -32.98 -39.90
C ASP A 37 21.23 -34.53 -39.96
N ARG A 38 20.80 -35.18 -38.84
CA ARG A 38 20.68 -36.63 -38.74
C ARG A 38 19.27 -37.02 -38.26
N LYS A 39 18.69 -38.03 -38.94
CA LYS A 39 17.33 -38.52 -38.61
C LYS A 39 17.23 -39.06 -37.19
N ALA A 40 18.30 -39.71 -36.67
CA ALA A 40 18.32 -40.22 -35.29
C ALA A 40 18.17 -39.09 -34.27
N LEU A 41 18.93 -37.98 -34.42
CA LEU A 41 18.86 -36.82 -33.53
C LEU A 41 17.46 -36.18 -33.57
N ALA A 42 16.82 -36.13 -34.75
CA ALA A 42 15.45 -35.62 -34.84
C ALA A 42 14.45 -36.50 -34.08
N LYS A 43 14.61 -37.85 -34.16
CA LYS A 43 13.77 -38.79 -33.40
C LYS A 43 13.97 -38.69 -31.89
N ASP A 44 15.22 -38.67 -31.46
CA ASP A 44 15.56 -38.63 -30.03
C ASP A 44 15.10 -37.30 -29.39
N TRP A 45 15.26 -36.19 -30.10
CA TRP A 45 14.75 -34.90 -29.64
C TRP A 45 13.22 -34.91 -29.53
N ALA A 46 12.54 -35.42 -30.58
CA ALA A 46 11.09 -35.44 -30.61
C ALA A 46 10.52 -36.31 -29.49
N ALA A 47 11.10 -37.50 -29.24
CA ALA A 47 10.65 -38.38 -28.15
C ALA A 47 10.81 -37.74 -26.76
N ARG A 48 12.00 -37.19 -26.50
CA ARG A 48 12.25 -36.48 -25.22
C ARG A 48 11.31 -35.27 -25.03
N ARG A 49 11.17 -34.49 -26.09
CA ARG A 49 10.35 -33.26 -26.04
C ARG A 49 8.86 -33.55 -25.89
N GLU A 50 8.34 -34.63 -26.54
CA GLU A 50 6.97 -35.08 -26.33
C GLU A 50 6.73 -35.49 -24.86
N LEU A 51 7.69 -36.22 -24.26
CA LEU A 51 7.61 -36.63 -22.86
C LEU A 51 7.58 -35.42 -21.91
N GLU A 52 8.49 -34.47 -22.13
CA GLU A 52 8.51 -33.18 -21.34
C GLU A 52 7.17 -32.43 -21.46
N LEU A 53 6.60 -32.34 -22.66
CA LEU A 53 5.36 -31.62 -22.93
C LEU A 53 4.09 -32.35 -22.43
N GLN A 54 4.21 -33.64 -22.06
CA GLN A 54 3.13 -34.40 -21.42
C GLN A 54 2.98 -34.10 -19.94
N GLU A 55 4.02 -33.55 -19.30
CA GLU A 55 3.91 -33.15 -17.90
C GLU A 55 2.85 -32.07 -17.70
N PRO A 56 2.11 -32.12 -16.58
CA PRO A 56 1.13 -31.11 -16.25
C PRO A 56 1.74 -29.69 -16.23
N GLY A 57 1.14 -28.76 -16.97
CA GLY A 57 1.59 -27.36 -17.04
C GLY A 57 2.83 -27.09 -17.91
N ALA A 58 3.47 -28.12 -18.51
CA ALA A 58 4.68 -27.94 -19.33
C ALA A 58 4.45 -26.99 -20.52
N ILE A 59 3.33 -27.11 -21.21
CA ILE A 59 2.99 -26.26 -22.35
C ILE A 59 2.86 -24.79 -21.88
N ASP A 60 2.26 -24.55 -20.74
CA ASP A 60 2.07 -23.21 -20.22
C ASP A 60 3.41 -22.62 -19.75
N ARG A 61 4.29 -23.43 -19.16
CA ARG A 61 5.68 -23.01 -18.84
C ARG A 61 6.43 -22.58 -20.09
N VAL A 62 6.36 -23.37 -21.17
CA VAL A 62 7.05 -23.03 -22.44
C VAL A 62 6.48 -21.75 -23.07
N ARG A 63 5.17 -21.54 -23.02
CA ARG A 63 4.53 -20.33 -23.57
C ARG A 63 4.93 -19.05 -22.86
N HIS A 64 5.18 -19.14 -21.58
CA HIS A 64 5.48 -17.97 -20.74
C HIS A 64 6.97 -17.86 -20.39
N ARG A 65 7.81 -18.71 -20.98
CA ARG A 65 9.25 -18.65 -20.78
C ARG A 65 9.80 -17.33 -21.31
N GLY A 66 10.70 -16.71 -20.54
CA GLY A 66 11.29 -15.42 -20.86
C GLY A 66 10.45 -14.21 -20.46
N VAL A 67 9.25 -14.42 -19.88
CA VAL A 67 8.48 -13.34 -19.29
C VAL A 67 9.13 -12.94 -17.96
N THR A 68 9.60 -11.72 -17.89
CA THR A 68 10.30 -11.21 -16.71
C THR A 68 9.32 -10.77 -15.60
N ILE A 69 9.83 -10.64 -14.39
CA ILE A 69 9.07 -10.04 -13.28
C ILE A 69 8.69 -8.61 -13.63
N GLY A 70 9.56 -7.87 -14.33
CA GLY A 70 9.27 -6.52 -14.83
C GLY A 70 8.05 -6.50 -15.75
N ASP A 71 8.00 -7.42 -16.75
CA ASP A 71 6.84 -7.54 -17.65
C ASP A 71 5.54 -7.78 -16.88
N LEU A 72 5.60 -8.60 -15.81
CA LEU A 72 4.42 -8.83 -14.95
C LEU A 72 4.02 -7.58 -14.19
N ILE A 73 4.97 -6.80 -13.69
CA ILE A 73 4.70 -5.54 -12.96
C ILE A 73 4.08 -4.53 -13.92
N GLU A 74 4.64 -4.32 -15.10
CA GLU A 74 4.14 -3.39 -16.11
C GLU A 74 2.72 -3.76 -16.55
N ARG A 75 2.49 -5.04 -16.86
CA ARG A 75 1.15 -5.53 -17.19
C ARG A 75 0.16 -5.31 -16.04
N TYR A 76 0.58 -5.56 -14.80
CA TYR A 76 -0.24 -5.34 -13.62
C TYR A 76 -0.61 -3.86 -13.45
N GLN A 77 0.33 -2.96 -13.70
CA GLN A 77 0.08 -1.52 -13.67
C GLN A 77 -0.85 -1.08 -14.80
N LEU A 78 -0.67 -1.63 -16.00
CA LEU A 78 -1.51 -1.31 -17.16
C LEU A 78 -2.97 -1.74 -16.94
N GLU A 79 -3.19 -2.97 -16.49
CA GLU A 79 -4.55 -3.53 -16.36
C GLU A 79 -5.29 -3.06 -15.09
N PHE A 80 -4.58 -2.84 -13.98
CA PHE A 80 -5.19 -2.59 -12.67
C PHE A 80 -4.75 -1.27 -12.03
N GLY A 81 -3.79 -0.55 -12.62
CA GLY A 81 -3.15 0.64 -12.04
C GLY A 81 -4.10 1.78 -11.72
N ALA A 82 -5.20 1.93 -12.48
CA ALA A 82 -6.23 2.95 -12.22
C ALA A 82 -6.80 2.88 -10.79
N ASN A 83 -6.77 1.70 -10.17
CA ASN A 83 -7.25 1.45 -8.82
C ASN A 83 -6.15 1.50 -7.75
N PHE A 84 -4.89 1.78 -8.11
CA PHE A 84 -3.80 1.81 -7.15
C PHE A 84 -3.79 3.12 -6.35
N GLY A 85 -3.43 3.04 -5.08
CA GLY A 85 -3.04 4.21 -4.31
C GLY A 85 -1.63 4.65 -4.71
N ARG A 86 -1.32 5.94 -4.53
CA ARG A 86 -0.03 6.54 -4.90
C ARG A 86 1.17 5.71 -4.42
N SER A 87 1.19 5.28 -3.16
CA SER A 87 2.31 4.51 -2.60
C SER A 87 2.54 3.19 -3.33
N LYS A 88 1.47 2.47 -3.70
CA LYS A 88 1.59 1.21 -4.45
C LYS A 88 2.11 1.46 -5.86
N ALA A 89 1.55 2.46 -6.56
CA ALA A 89 1.98 2.80 -7.92
C ALA A 89 3.46 3.18 -7.95
N SER A 90 3.87 4.14 -7.10
CA SER A 90 5.29 4.54 -7.03
C SER A 90 6.23 3.42 -6.59
N HIS A 91 5.77 2.50 -5.73
CA HIS A 91 6.60 1.40 -5.29
C HIS A 91 6.80 0.35 -6.39
N LEU A 92 5.76 0.00 -7.13
CA LEU A 92 5.87 -0.90 -8.27
C LEU A 92 6.75 -0.32 -9.38
N GLU A 93 6.62 0.99 -9.67
CA GLU A 93 7.51 1.70 -10.58
C GLU A 93 8.97 1.60 -10.14
N TYR A 94 9.21 1.81 -8.84
CA TYR A 94 10.56 1.68 -8.30
C TYR A 94 11.09 0.25 -8.36
N MET A 95 10.24 -0.77 -8.21
CA MET A 95 10.65 -2.17 -8.34
C MET A 95 11.19 -2.53 -9.72
N LEU A 96 10.76 -1.85 -10.79
CA LEU A 96 11.27 -2.04 -12.15
C LEU A 96 12.77 -1.69 -12.29
N THR A 97 13.31 -0.87 -11.39
CA THR A 97 14.71 -0.45 -11.42
C THR A 97 15.68 -1.49 -10.86
N PHE A 98 15.19 -2.56 -10.22
CA PHE A 98 16.03 -3.59 -9.60
C PHE A 98 16.33 -4.77 -10.53
N ASP A 99 17.46 -5.43 -10.29
CA ASP A 99 17.83 -6.64 -11.04
C ASP A 99 16.80 -7.76 -10.87
N LEU A 100 16.10 -7.82 -9.74
CA LEU A 100 14.98 -8.74 -9.53
C LEU A 100 13.94 -8.64 -10.66
N ALA A 101 13.66 -7.44 -11.18
CA ALA A 101 12.68 -7.24 -12.24
C ALA A 101 13.11 -7.87 -13.59
N LYS A 102 14.41 -8.12 -13.80
CA LYS A 102 14.97 -8.70 -15.02
C LYS A 102 14.91 -10.23 -15.04
N LEU A 103 14.64 -10.86 -13.89
CA LEU A 103 14.59 -12.32 -13.78
C LEU A 103 13.34 -12.87 -14.45
N ASP A 104 13.47 -14.07 -15.06
CA ASP A 104 12.32 -14.83 -15.56
C ASP A 104 11.39 -15.18 -14.39
N ALA A 105 10.12 -14.85 -14.52
CA ALA A 105 9.12 -15.04 -13.47
C ALA A 105 8.86 -16.53 -13.15
N LEU A 106 9.11 -17.43 -14.09
CA LEU A 106 8.95 -18.88 -13.91
C LEU A 106 10.19 -19.55 -13.27
N GLU A 107 11.34 -18.89 -13.36
CA GLU A 107 12.61 -19.40 -12.84
C GLU A 107 12.98 -18.76 -11.48
N LEU A 108 12.12 -17.87 -10.97
CA LEU A 108 12.34 -17.17 -9.69
C LEU A 108 12.48 -18.18 -8.55
N GLN A 109 13.53 -18.00 -7.74
CA GLN A 109 13.81 -18.83 -6.57
C GLN A 109 13.73 -18.00 -5.28
N THR A 110 13.46 -18.67 -4.16
CA THR A 110 13.42 -18.06 -2.83
C THR A 110 14.69 -17.26 -2.52
N LYS A 111 15.88 -17.79 -2.90
CA LYS A 111 17.17 -17.11 -2.69
C LYS A 111 17.26 -15.76 -3.41
N ASP A 112 16.64 -15.61 -4.59
CA ASP A 112 16.72 -14.38 -5.37
C ASP A 112 15.99 -13.24 -4.65
N ILE A 113 14.84 -13.55 -4.06
CA ILE A 113 14.07 -12.59 -3.25
C ILE A 113 14.83 -12.25 -1.97
N VAL A 114 15.39 -13.25 -1.27
CA VAL A 114 16.16 -13.01 -0.04
C VAL A 114 17.39 -12.13 -0.34
N THR A 115 18.13 -12.43 -1.42
CA THR A 115 19.28 -11.62 -1.85
C THR A 115 18.86 -10.18 -2.18
N HIS A 116 17.74 -10.02 -2.91
CA HIS A 116 17.17 -8.70 -3.18
C HIS A 116 16.87 -7.94 -1.87
N ILE A 117 16.20 -8.55 -0.91
CA ILE A 117 15.87 -7.92 0.37
C ILE A 117 17.14 -7.54 1.13
N MET A 118 18.17 -8.40 1.17
CA MET A 118 19.46 -8.06 1.81
C MET A 118 20.12 -6.84 1.15
N GLY A 119 20.09 -6.75 -0.16
CA GLY A 119 20.56 -5.57 -0.89
C GLY A 119 19.74 -4.31 -0.57
N ARG A 120 18.42 -4.44 -0.45
CA ARG A 120 17.54 -3.33 -0.08
C ARG A 120 17.83 -2.76 1.30
N LEU A 121 18.19 -3.61 2.26
CA LEU A 121 18.49 -3.20 3.64
C LEU A 121 19.73 -2.31 3.77
N GLN A 122 20.59 -2.24 2.76
CA GLN A 122 21.68 -1.27 2.72
C GLN A 122 21.17 0.19 2.62
N HIS A 123 19.94 0.40 2.14
CA HIS A 123 19.40 1.72 1.81
C HIS A 123 18.07 2.04 2.50
N VAL A 124 17.34 1.04 2.96
CA VAL A 124 16.01 1.23 3.56
C VAL A 124 15.81 0.41 4.82
N LYS A 125 14.85 0.83 5.65
CA LYS A 125 14.48 0.09 6.87
C LYS A 125 13.76 -1.23 6.53
N PRO A 126 13.83 -2.26 7.41
CA PRO A 126 13.16 -3.54 7.26
C PRO A 126 11.67 -3.45 6.91
N GLN A 127 10.96 -2.47 7.48
CA GLN A 127 9.54 -2.21 7.22
C GLN A 127 9.30 -1.77 5.76
N THR A 128 10.23 -1.03 5.18
CA THR A 128 10.15 -0.59 3.77
C THR A 128 10.48 -1.73 2.82
N ALA A 129 11.53 -2.51 3.12
CA ALA A 129 11.89 -3.68 2.32
C ALA A 129 10.76 -4.74 2.28
N ASN A 130 9.99 -4.89 3.36
CA ASN A 130 8.83 -5.79 3.41
C ASN A 130 7.77 -5.47 2.34
N ASN A 131 7.67 -4.22 1.90
CA ASN A 131 6.70 -3.87 0.86
C ASN A 131 7.05 -4.49 -0.49
N ASP A 132 8.33 -4.72 -0.79
CA ASP A 132 8.76 -5.37 -2.02
C ASP A 132 8.15 -6.78 -2.10
N ILE A 133 8.21 -7.56 -1.03
CA ILE A 133 7.59 -8.90 -0.95
C ILE A 133 6.05 -8.81 -1.06
N ILE A 134 5.43 -7.85 -0.38
CA ILE A 134 3.97 -7.68 -0.39
C ILE A 134 3.47 -7.39 -1.80
N TRP A 135 4.13 -6.50 -2.52
CA TRP A 135 3.71 -6.12 -3.86
C TRP A 135 4.06 -7.18 -4.90
N LEU A 136 5.24 -7.81 -4.78
CA LEU A 136 5.60 -8.96 -5.64
C LEU A 136 4.56 -10.07 -5.51
N ARG A 137 4.16 -10.42 -4.28
CA ARG A 137 3.10 -11.41 -4.04
C ARG A 137 1.78 -11.02 -4.72
N SER A 138 1.44 -9.72 -4.69
CA SER A 138 0.20 -9.22 -5.33
C SER A 138 0.25 -9.37 -6.84
N VAL A 139 1.39 -9.08 -7.48
CA VAL A 139 1.63 -9.25 -8.91
C VAL A 139 1.53 -10.74 -9.31
N PHE A 140 2.27 -11.60 -8.62
CA PHE A 140 2.28 -13.05 -8.90
C PHE A 140 0.92 -13.69 -8.67
N LYS A 141 0.17 -13.24 -7.65
CA LYS A 141 -1.20 -13.73 -7.44
C LYS A 141 -2.09 -13.43 -8.64
N VAL A 142 -2.02 -12.24 -9.21
CA VAL A 142 -2.76 -11.87 -10.41
C VAL A 142 -2.25 -12.65 -11.64
N ALA A 143 -0.94 -12.76 -11.81
CA ALA A 143 -0.35 -13.55 -12.89
C ALA A 143 -0.88 -14.97 -12.90
N ARG A 144 -0.96 -15.63 -11.74
CA ARG A 144 -1.50 -16.97 -11.61
C ARG A 144 -3.01 -17.04 -11.82
N THR A 145 -3.78 -16.14 -11.18
CA THR A 145 -5.24 -16.30 -11.12
C THR A 145 -5.99 -15.63 -12.28
N ALA A 146 -5.50 -14.51 -12.79
CA ALA A 146 -6.14 -13.77 -13.87
C ALA A 146 -5.52 -14.07 -15.24
N TRP A 147 -4.19 -14.31 -15.30
CA TRP A 147 -3.51 -14.56 -16.58
C TRP A 147 -3.19 -16.02 -16.82
N GLY A 148 -3.48 -16.91 -15.87
CA GLY A 148 -3.26 -18.35 -16.00
C GLY A 148 -1.79 -18.73 -16.11
N MET A 149 -0.86 -17.87 -15.67
CA MET A 149 0.56 -18.15 -15.71
C MET A 149 0.97 -19.16 -14.63
N PRO A 150 1.83 -20.13 -14.95
CA PRO A 150 2.24 -21.18 -13.99
C PRO A 150 3.34 -20.70 -13.04
N VAL A 151 3.21 -19.47 -12.49
CA VAL A 151 4.15 -18.91 -11.50
C VAL A 151 3.95 -19.58 -10.13
N ASP A 152 5.05 -19.83 -9.42
CA ASP A 152 5.00 -20.43 -8.09
C ASP A 152 4.95 -19.35 -7.00
N LEU A 153 3.80 -19.27 -6.31
CA LEU A 153 3.63 -18.37 -5.16
C LEU A 153 4.34 -18.85 -3.89
N ASN A 154 4.70 -20.14 -3.80
CA ASN A 154 5.38 -20.67 -2.62
C ASN A 154 6.77 -20.06 -2.49
N VAL A 155 7.46 -19.83 -3.59
CA VAL A 155 8.76 -19.14 -3.61
C VAL A 155 8.71 -17.80 -2.87
N ILE A 156 7.64 -17.02 -3.08
CA ILE A 156 7.47 -15.72 -2.41
C ILE A 156 7.06 -15.89 -0.94
N ASN A 157 6.24 -16.92 -0.64
CA ASN A 157 5.81 -17.19 0.72
C ASN A 157 6.98 -17.67 1.59
N ASP A 158 7.81 -18.56 1.06
CA ASP A 158 9.01 -19.08 1.73
C ASP A 158 10.04 -17.97 1.94
N ALA A 159 10.23 -17.10 0.94
CA ALA A 159 11.08 -15.92 1.10
C ALA A 159 10.55 -14.98 2.19
N ALA A 160 9.24 -14.74 2.23
CA ALA A 160 8.63 -13.91 3.26
C ALA A 160 8.79 -14.50 4.66
N GLU A 161 8.66 -15.82 4.80
CA GLU A 161 8.85 -16.53 6.07
C GLU A 161 10.31 -16.46 6.51
N THR A 162 11.24 -16.79 5.61
CA THR A 162 12.68 -16.71 5.87
C THR A 162 13.09 -15.29 6.27
N CYS A 163 12.71 -14.28 5.48
CA CYS A 163 13.05 -12.89 5.80
C CYS A 163 12.46 -12.42 7.14
N ARG A 164 11.29 -12.94 7.53
CA ARG A 164 10.69 -12.61 8.84
C ARG A 164 11.42 -13.31 9.98
N ARG A 165 11.72 -14.61 9.84
CA ARG A 165 12.45 -15.39 10.84
C ARG A 165 13.83 -14.82 11.11
N GLU A 166 14.54 -14.44 10.04
CA GLU A 166 15.88 -13.84 10.12
C GLU A 166 15.84 -12.32 10.38
N ARG A 167 14.67 -11.74 10.69
CA ARG A 167 14.47 -10.31 10.99
C ARG A 167 14.94 -9.34 9.89
N LEU A 168 15.05 -9.80 8.66
CA LEU A 168 15.37 -8.98 7.50
C LEU A 168 14.20 -8.07 7.13
N VAL A 169 12.98 -8.45 7.48
CA VAL A 169 11.78 -7.62 7.31
C VAL A 169 11.01 -7.52 8.62
N ALA A 170 10.32 -6.40 8.81
CA ALA A 170 9.55 -6.14 10.02
C ALA A 170 8.19 -5.51 9.68
N LYS A 171 7.26 -5.59 10.63
CA LYS A 171 6.08 -4.74 10.63
C LYS A 171 6.51 -3.31 11.03
N PRO A 172 5.77 -2.28 10.60
CA PRO A 172 6.01 -0.94 11.13
C PRO A 172 5.88 -0.92 12.66
N ASP A 173 6.83 -0.23 13.31
CA ASP A 173 6.76 -0.04 14.75
C ASP A 173 5.48 0.73 15.10
N SER A 174 4.88 0.36 16.20
CA SER A 174 3.75 1.11 16.71
C SER A 174 4.28 2.43 17.28
N ARG A 175 3.66 3.53 16.87
CA ARG A 175 4.03 4.86 17.34
C ARG A 175 3.09 5.30 18.45
N ASP A 176 3.65 5.62 19.63
CA ASP A 176 2.91 6.01 20.82
C ASP A 176 3.21 7.46 21.25
N ARG A 177 3.90 8.23 20.39
CA ARG A 177 4.23 9.64 20.65
C ARG A 177 2.96 10.47 20.77
N ARG A 178 2.83 11.16 21.90
CA ARG A 178 1.77 12.10 22.21
C ARG A 178 2.38 13.49 22.47
N PRO A 179 1.79 14.58 21.99
CA PRO A 179 2.26 15.91 22.31
C PRO A 179 2.06 16.21 23.82
N THR A 180 3.01 16.91 24.41
CA THR A 180 2.82 17.49 25.76
C THR A 180 2.01 18.78 25.68
N LEU A 181 1.44 19.24 26.79
CA LEU A 181 0.76 20.55 26.84
C LEU A 181 1.73 21.69 26.53
N GLU A 182 2.99 21.59 26.99
CA GLU A 182 4.03 22.57 26.68
C GLU A 182 4.31 22.67 25.18
N GLU A 183 4.42 21.53 24.48
CA GLU A 183 4.61 21.51 23.03
C GLU A 183 3.40 22.10 22.29
N LEU A 184 2.19 21.77 22.74
CA LEU A 184 0.97 22.35 22.18
C LEU A 184 0.91 23.86 22.42
N ASN A 185 1.26 24.34 23.60
CA ASN A 185 1.34 25.78 23.89
C ASN A 185 2.31 26.47 22.94
N LYS A 186 3.52 25.97 22.78
CA LYS A 186 4.50 26.50 21.81
C LYS A 186 3.94 26.60 20.40
N LEU A 187 3.22 25.56 19.95
CA LEU A 187 2.59 25.54 18.62
C LEU A 187 1.48 26.59 18.50
N MET A 188 0.65 26.74 19.53
CA MET A 188 -0.46 27.68 19.53
C MET A 188 0.01 29.14 19.65
N GLU A 189 0.96 29.43 20.51
CA GLU A 189 1.59 30.74 20.62
C GLU A 189 2.28 31.17 19.32
N TYR A 190 2.87 30.19 18.62
CA TYR A 190 3.45 30.45 17.31
C TYR A 190 2.40 30.69 16.23
N ALA A 191 1.25 30.02 16.32
CA ALA A 191 0.12 30.19 15.41
C ALA A 191 -0.53 31.58 15.53
N ASP A 192 -0.55 32.18 16.73
CA ASP A 192 -1.13 33.48 17.00
C ASP A 192 -0.27 34.67 16.52
N ARG A 193 0.95 34.41 16.08
CA ARG A 193 1.82 35.45 15.52
C ARG A 193 1.19 36.03 14.25
N PRO A 194 1.31 37.35 14.06
CA PRO A 194 0.81 37.99 12.84
C PRO A 194 1.37 37.29 11.60
N SER A 195 0.50 36.77 10.78
CA SER A 195 0.83 36.11 9.52
C SER A 195 0.16 36.82 8.35
N GLY A 196 0.75 36.74 7.15
CA GLY A 196 0.20 37.39 5.97
C GLY A 196 -1.20 36.92 5.61
N LYS A 197 -1.99 37.75 4.95
CA LYS A 197 -3.42 37.56 4.60
C LYS A 197 -3.79 36.24 3.91
N ARG A 198 -2.84 35.45 3.44
CA ARG A 198 -3.02 34.13 2.76
C ARG A 198 -2.36 32.98 3.48
N SER A 199 -2.12 33.07 4.79
CA SER A 199 -1.49 31.98 5.51
C SER A 199 -2.50 30.87 5.83
N ILE A 200 -2.03 29.61 5.85
CA ILE A 200 -2.79 28.45 6.31
C ILE A 200 -3.14 28.68 7.79
N PRO A 201 -4.40 28.53 8.23
CA PRO A 201 -4.81 28.71 9.62
C PRO A 201 -4.35 27.49 10.47
N MET A 202 -3.03 27.37 10.65
CA MET A 202 -2.42 26.19 11.26
C MET A 202 -2.92 25.95 12.70
N GLY A 203 -3.14 27.00 13.49
CA GLY A 203 -3.68 26.87 14.86
C GLY A 203 -5.03 26.16 14.87
N GLU A 204 -5.98 26.64 14.08
CA GLU A 204 -7.31 26.02 13.94
C GLU A 204 -7.25 24.58 13.40
N ILE A 205 -6.35 24.32 12.44
CA ILE A 205 -6.17 22.98 11.88
C ILE A 205 -5.55 22.01 12.91
N ILE A 206 -4.60 22.49 13.73
CA ILE A 206 -3.98 21.69 14.80
C ILE A 206 -5.04 21.37 15.87
N LEU A 207 -5.80 22.36 16.33
CA LEU A 207 -6.88 22.17 17.31
C LEU A 207 -7.94 21.22 16.76
N PHE A 208 -8.37 21.42 15.50
CA PHE A 208 -9.34 20.53 14.88
C PHE A 208 -8.83 19.09 14.76
N ALA A 209 -7.58 18.87 14.40
CA ALA A 209 -6.97 17.55 14.37
C ALA A 209 -6.92 16.90 15.75
N LEU A 210 -6.58 17.70 16.77
CA LEU A 210 -6.47 17.30 18.17
C LEU A 210 -7.81 16.85 18.77
N PHE A 211 -8.89 17.56 18.48
CA PHE A 211 -10.20 17.27 19.06
C PHE A 211 -11.14 16.44 18.19
N SER A 212 -10.91 16.36 16.88
CA SER A 212 -11.71 15.52 15.98
C SER A 212 -11.09 14.15 15.67
N GLY A 213 -9.80 13.98 15.91
CA GLY A 213 -9.04 12.78 15.53
C GLY A 213 -9.01 12.53 14.03
N ARG A 214 -9.23 13.56 13.17
CA ARG A 214 -9.21 13.40 11.72
C ARG A 214 -7.79 13.29 11.17
N ARG A 215 -7.64 12.49 10.10
CA ARG A 215 -6.39 12.47 9.34
C ARG A 215 -6.22 13.77 8.57
N GLN A 216 -5.00 14.19 8.36
CA GLN A 216 -4.67 15.43 7.65
C GLN A 216 -5.40 15.57 6.30
N GLU A 217 -5.45 14.51 5.49
CA GLU A 217 -6.19 14.54 4.21
C GLU A 217 -7.71 14.59 4.41
N GLU A 218 -8.24 14.00 5.48
CA GLU A 218 -9.67 14.04 5.82
C GLU A 218 -10.10 15.46 6.18
N ILE A 219 -9.31 16.18 6.96
CA ILE A 219 -9.57 17.59 7.34
C ILE A 219 -9.78 18.47 6.12
N THR A 220 -8.92 18.35 5.11
CA THR A 220 -8.99 19.18 3.91
C THR A 220 -10.10 18.80 2.92
N ARG A 221 -10.83 17.71 3.20
CA ARG A 221 -11.95 17.23 2.37
C ARG A 221 -13.32 17.47 2.98
N ILE A 222 -13.39 17.92 4.24
CA ILE A 222 -14.66 18.19 4.89
C ILE A 222 -15.35 19.39 4.24
N ARG A 223 -16.65 19.24 3.97
CA ARG A 223 -17.48 20.24 3.27
C ARG A 223 -18.58 20.75 4.19
N TRP A 224 -19.01 21.97 3.94
CA TRP A 224 -20.10 22.60 4.67
C TRP A 224 -21.43 21.85 4.48
N ASP A 225 -21.71 21.35 3.27
CA ASP A 225 -22.91 20.58 2.95
C ASP A 225 -22.94 19.17 3.58
N GLY A 226 -21.80 18.70 4.09
CA GLY A 226 -21.68 17.44 4.83
C GLY A 226 -21.97 17.55 6.31
N LEU A 227 -22.16 18.76 6.88
CA LEU A 227 -22.47 18.96 8.29
C LEU A 227 -23.92 18.62 8.60
N ASP A 228 -24.12 18.04 9.78
CA ASP A 228 -25.42 17.84 10.41
C ASP A 228 -25.37 18.48 11.80
N GLU A 229 -25.92 19.66 11.91
CA GLU A 229 -25.86 20.47 13.12
C GLU A 229 -26.64 19.81 14.27
N LYS A 230 -27.80 19.21 13.96
CA LYS A 230 -28.63 18.56 14.98
C LYS A 230 -27.92 17.39 15.66
N ASN A 231 -27.19 16.59 14.89
CA ASN A 231 -26.51 15.39 15.38
C ASN A 231 -25.01 15.62 15.65
N ARG A 232 -24.50 16.84 15.41
CA ARG A 232 -23.05 17.19 15.53
C ARG A 232 -22.15 16.20 14.79
N THR A 233 -22.52 15.90 13.56
CA THR A 233 -21.78 14.97 12.72
C THR A 233 -21.36 15.61 11.41
N VAL A 234 -20.35 15.01 10.76
CA VAL A 234 -19.89 15.45 9.43
C VAL A 234 -19.61 14.26 8.53
N ILE A 235 -19.87 14.43 7.24
CA ILE A 235 -19.48 13.45 6.23
C ILE A 235 -18.01 13.64 5.88
N VAL A 236 -17.22 12.59 6.07
CA VAL A 236 -15.83 12.52 5.60
C VAL A 236 -15.77 11.67 4.35
N SER A 237 -15.46 12.32 3.23
CA SER A 237 -15.40 11.65 1.93
C SER A 237 -14.10 10.87 1.74
N ASP A 238 -14.19 9.76 1.00
CA ASP A 238 -13.05 8.91 0.61
C ASP A 238 -12.11 8.56 1.78
N MET A 239 -12.70 8.13 2.89
CA MET A 239 -11.92 7.67 4.03
C MET A 239 -11.02 6.50 3.63
N LYS A 240 -9.79 6.48 4.16
CA LYS A 240 -8.83 5.41 3.89
C LYS A 240 -9.44 4.05 4.28
N HIS A 241 -9.66 3.19 3.28
CA HIS A 241 -10.16 1.84 3.44
C HIS A 241 -9.30 0.84 2.66
N PRO A 242 -9.06 -0.38 3.15
CA PRO A 242 -8.23 -1.38 2.48
C PRO A 242 -8.69 -1.71 1.06
N THR A 243 -10.01 -1.81 0.85
CA THR A 243 -10.60 -2.27 -0.41
C THR A 243 -11.39 -1.19 -1.16
N ALA A 244 -12.06 -0.28 -0.45
CA ALA A 244 -12.89 0.79 -1.05
C ALA A 244 -12.15 2.14 -1.00
N LYS A 245 -11.42 2.49 -2.05
CA LYS A 245 -10.63 3.73 -2.10
C LYS A 245 -11.41 4.97 -2.53
N ARG A 246 -12.51 4.79 -3.27
CA ARG A 246 -13.41 5.85 -3.72
C ARG A 246 -14.82 5.51 -3.30
N GLY A 247 -15.63 6.52 -2.97
CA GLY A 247 -17.01 6.35 -2.53
C GLY A 247 -17.16 5.85 -1.09
N ASN A 248 -16.07 5.70 -0.33
CA ASN A 248 -16.14 5.35 1.08
C ASN A 248 -16.39 6.61 1.91
N HIS A 249 -17.62 7.09 1.90
CA HIS A 249 -18.08 8.23 2.70
C HIS A 249 -18.57 7.74 4.04
N LYS A 250 -18.09 8.36 5.13
CA LYS A 250 -18.54 8.05 6.47
C LYS A 250 -19.01 9.30 7.19
N ARG A 251 -20.17 9.18 7.85
CA ARG A 251 -20.61 10.13 8.84
C ARG A 251 -19.89 9.85 10.15
N VAL A 252 -19.25 10.86 10.72
CA VAL A 252 -18.49 10.77 11.97
C VAL A 252 -19.01 11.82 12.96
N TYR A 253 -18.97 11.47 14.24
CA TYR A 253 -19.33 12.40 15.32
C TYR A 253 -18.17 13.39 15.56
N LEU A 254 -18.52 14.63 15.89
CA LEU A 254 -17.58 15.68 16.30
C LEU A 254 -17.73 15.92 17.80
N THR A 255 -16.62 15.99 18.52
CA THR A 255 -16.62 16.45 19.92
C THR A 255 -17.08 17.90 20.01
N ASP A 256 -17.47 18.36 21.18
CA ASP A 256 -17.92 19.76 21.37
C ASP A 256 -16.84 20.74 20.96
N GLU A 257 -15.59 20.45 21.30
CA GLU A 257 -14.42 21.25 20.92
C GLU A 257 -14.23 21.30 19.39
N ALA A 258 -14.31 20.16 18.72
CA ALA A 258 -14.18 20.09 17.26
C ALA A 258 -15.34 20.81 16.55
N TRP A 259 -16.55 20.73 17.12
CA TRP A 259 -17.72 21.45 16.63
C TRP A 259 -17.52 22.97 16.73
N THR A 260 -17.10 23.45 17.88
CA THR A 260 -16.81 24.89 18.11
C THR A 260 -15.76 25.42 17.14
N ILE A 261 -14.71 24.63 16.84
CA ILE A 261 -13.69 25.01 15.87
C ILE A 261 -14.30 25.19 14.47
N ILE A 262 -15.18 24.29 14.04
CA ILE A 262 -15.88 24.41 12.75
C ILE A 262 -16.72 25.69 12.70
N GLN A 263 -17.46 25.99 13.76
CA GLN A 263 -18.32 27.18 13.83
C GLN A 263 -17.53 28.51 13.67
N ARG A 264 -16.27 28.52 14.08
CA ARG A 264 -15.37 29.67 13.93
C ARG A 264 -14.84 29.87 12.51
N GLN A 265 -14.93 28.80 11.65
CA GLN A 265 -14.34 28.91 10.31
C GLN A 265 -15.16 29.82 9.39
N PRO A 266 -14.50 30.64 8.58
CA PRO A 266 -15.20 31.49 7.61
C PRO A 266 -15.80 30.62 6.49
N LYS A 267 -17.10 30.78 6.23
CA LYS A 267 -17.79 30.08 5.12
C LYS A 267 -17.34 30.63 3.75
N ARG A 268 -16.14 30.23 3.34
CA ARG A 268 -15.55 30.61 2.04
C ARG A 268 -15.45 29.35 1.14
N GLY A 269 -16.34 29.25 0.15
CA GLY A 269 -16.39 28.08 -0.73
C GLY A 269 -17.00 26.85 -0.08
N ASP A 270 -16.75 25.68 -0.67
CA ASP A 270 -17.39 24.41 -0.29
C ASP A 270 -16.77 23.73 0.91
N ARG A 271 -15.46 23.94 1.13
CA ARG A 271 -14.69 23.23 2.16
C ARG A 271 -14.50 24.09 3.39
N ILE A 272 -14.50 23.41 4.54
CA ILE A 272 -14.26 24.07 5.83
C ILE A 272 -12.79 24.49 5.96
N PHE A 273 -11.87 23.59 5.57
CA PHE A 273 -10.43 23.83 5.53
C PHE A 273 -9.93 23.62 4.10
N PRO A 274 -9.94 24.67 3.24
CA PRO A 274 -9.67 24.57 1.81
C PRO A 274 -8.18 24.43 1.46
N ASP A 275 -7.32 24.30 2.46
CA ASP A 275 -5.87 24.27 2.30
C ASP A 275 -5.35 22.93 1.73
N ASN A 276 -4.16 22.97 1.14
CA ASN A 276 -3.51 21.76 0.62
C ASN A 276 -2.94 20.90 1.75
N SER A 277 -3.37 19.63 1.81
CA SER A 277 -2.93 18.69 2.83
C SER A 277 -1.40 18.55 2.92
N LYS A 278 -0.67 18.49 1.80
CA LYS A 278 0.80 18.40 1.83
C LYS A 278 1.44 19.65 2.44
N SER A 279 0.90 20.84 2.12
CA SER A 279 1.39 22.11 2.67
C SER A 279 1.19 22.18 4.18
N ILE A 280 0.05 21.70 4.70
CA ILE A 280 -0.19 21.57 6.15
C ILE A 280 0.88 20.70 6.80
N GLY A 281 1.14 19.51 6.27
CA GLY A 281 2.13 18.58 6.84
C GLY A 281 3.56 19.10 6.78
N THR A 282 3.92 19.81 5.70
CA THR A 282 5.24 20.45 5.58
C THR A 282 5.38 21.57 6.60
N ARG A 283 4.40 22.46 6.68
CA ARG A 283 4.41 23.59 7.64
C ARG A 283 4.42 23.12 9.09
N PHE A 284 3.65 22.09 9.43
CA PHE A 284 3.67 21.51 10.78
C PHE A 284 5.06 21.01 11.16
N ARG A 285 5.75 20.31 10.25
CA ARG A 285 7.12 19.81 10.45
C ARG A 285 8.12 20.96 10.61
N GLU A 286 8.01 22.00 9.79
CA GLU A 286 8.84 23.20 9.88
C GLU A 286 8.66 23.91 11.21
N TRP A 287 7.40 24.03 11.69
CA TRP A 287 7.09 24.62 12.99
C TRP A 287 7.69 23.80 14.13
N CYS A 288 7.52 22.48 14.13
CA CYS A 288 8.12 21.61 15.15
C CYS A 288 9.65 21.78 15.18
N LYS A 289 10.29 21.79 14.02
CA LYS A 289 11.75 22.00 13.92
C LYS A 289 12.16 23.36 14.46
N PHE A 290 11.43 24.43 14.12
CA PHE A 290 11.74 25.79 14.56
C PHE A 290 11.58 25.96 16.08
N LEU A 291 10.57 25.30 16.65
CA LEU A 291 10.22 25.36 18.08
C LEU A 291 11.00 24.37 18.96
N GLY A 292 11.91 23.59 18.37
CA GLY A 292 12.66 22.55 19.09
C GLY A 292 11.78 21.42 19.61
N ILE A 293 10.70 21.08 18.88
CA ILE A 293 9.82 19.96 19.20
C ILE A 293 10.27 18.73 18.42
N ASP A 294 10.88 17.79 19.13
CA ASP A 294 11.46 16.59 18.52
C ASP A 294 10.41 15.51 18.26
N ASP A 295 10.56 14.87 17.08
CA ASP A 295 9.80 13.71 16.65
C ASP A 295 8.28 13.81 16.85
N LEU A 296 7.69 15.01 16.71
CA LEU A 296 6.24 15.19 16.65
C LEU A 296 5.77 15.30 15.20
N ARG A 297 4.78 14.47 14.83
CA ARG A 297 4.18 14.46 13.50
C ARG A 297 2.72 14.85 13.56
N PHE A 298 2.20 15.45 12.51
CA PHE A 298 0.78 15.83 12.44
C PHE A 298 -0.18 14.65 12.75
N HIS A 299 0.19 13.43 12.37
CA HIS A 299 -0.62 12.24 12.64
C HIS A 299 -0.70 11.88 14.14
N ASP A 300 0.26 12.34 14.94
CA ASP A 300 0.28 12.09 16.39
C ASP A 300 -0.84 12.84 17.12
N LEU A 301 -1.36 13.94 16.52
CA LEU A 301 -2.54 14.63 17.02
C LEU A 301 -3.80 13.73 17.01
N ARG A 302 -3.91 12.85 16.02
CA ARG A 302 -4.98 11.84 16.00
C ARG A 302 -4.79 10.76 17.06
N HIS A 303 -3.55 10.33 17.32
CA HIS A 303 -3.24 9.41 18.40
C HIS A 303 -3.59 10.05 19.75
N GLU A 304 -3.26 11.32 19.91
CA GLU A 304 -3.60 12.10 21.09
C GLU A 304 -5.12 12.20 21.30
N CYS A 305 -5.88 12.55 20.27
CA CYS A 305 -7.34 12.60 20.37
C CYS A 305 -7.94 11.28 20.86
N ILE A 306 -7.52 10.18 20.28
CA ILE A 306 -8.03 8.85 20.63
C ILE A 306 -7.67 8.52 22.10
N SER A 307 -6.42 8.78 22.50
CA SER A 307 -5.97 8.57 23.88
C SER A 307 -6.75 9.41 24.86
N TRP A 308 -6.93 10.71 24.58
CA TRP A 308 -7.70 11.64 25.39
C TRP A 308 -9.16 11.21 25.56
N LEU A 309 -9.81 10.70 24.52
CA LEU A 309 -11.18 10.20 24.63
C LEU A 309 -11.28 8.97 25.54
N PHE A 310 -10.30 8.06 25.48
CA PHE A 310 -10.24 6.92 26.41
C PHE A 310 -9.94 7.37 27.85
N GLU A 311 -9.07 8.36 28.05
CA GLU A 311 -8.78 8.96 29.36
C GLU A 311 -10.02 9.62 29.98
N ARG A 312 -10.92 10.17 29.15
CA ARG A 312 -12.23 10.68 29.58
C ARG A 312 -13.26 9.57 29.86
N GLY A 313 -12.86 8.31 29.81
CA GLY A 313 -13.73 7.17 30.10
C GLY A 313 -14.65 6.76 28.95
N TRP A 314 -14.37 7.19 27.71
CA TRP A 314 -15.18 6.76 26.57
C TRP A 314 -14.89 5.31 26.19
N ASP A 315 -15.93 4.58 25.83
CA ASP A 315 -15.83 3.21 25.35
C ASP A 315 -15.39 3.13 23.85
N ILE A 316 -15.02 1.93 23.42
CA ILE A 316 -14.57 1.68 22.04
C ILE A 316 -15.59 2.13 20.99
N PRO A 317 -16.90 1.80 21.09
CA PRO A 317 -17.92 2.27 20.15
C PRO A 317 -17.98 3.79 20.01
N ARG A 318 -17.95 4.49 21.13
CA ARG A 318 -18.01 5.94 21.15
C ARG A 318 -16.74 6.58 20.56
N VAL A 319 -15.55 6.09 20.90
CA VAL A 319 -14.29 6.52 20.29
C VAL A 319 -14.27 6.20 18.80
N ALA A 320 -14.79 5.05 18.38
CA ALA A 320 -14.87 4.68 16.97
C ALA A 320 -15.80 5.60 16.16
N SER A 321 -16.90 6.10 16.77
CA SER A 321 -17.81 7.07 16.13
C SER A 321 -17.12 8.39 15.79
N VAL A 322 -16.23 8.87 16.66
CA VAL A 322 -15.39 10.06 16.41
C VAL A 322 -14.27 9.73 15.45
N SER A 323 -13.46 8.72 15.74
CA SER A 323 -12.22 8.43 15.00
C SER A 323 -12.47 7.80 13.62
N GLY A 324 -13.68 7.25 13.39
CA GLY A 324 -14.07 6.58 12.14
C GLY A 324 -13.40 5.23 11.91
N HIS A 325 -12.86 4.59 12.95
CA HIS A 325 -12.32 3.23 12.83
C HIS A 325 -13.43 2.24 12.54
N THR A 326 -13.19 1.35 11.57
CA THR A 326 -14.09 0.24 11.22
C THR A 326 -13.76 -1.04 11.99
N THR A 327 -12.51 -1.16 12.41
CA THR A 327 -11.99 -2.36 13.08
C THR A 327 -11.57 -1.97 14.50
N TRP A 328 -12.23 -2.55 15.49
CA TRP A 328 -11.99 -2.25 16.90
C TRP A 328 -10.62 -2.72 17.39
N SER A 329 -10.04 -3.74 16.76
CA SER A 329 -8.68 -4.19 17.09
C SER A 329 -7.62 -3.08 16.98
N THR A 330 -7.83 -2.08 16.13
CA THR A 330 -6.91 -0.93 16.02
C THR A 330 -7.02 0.01 17.22
N LEU A 331 -8.14 -0.01 17.96
CA LEU A 331 -8.38 0.79 19.17
C LEU A 331 -7.96 0.06 20.45
N GLN A 332 -7.81 -1.27 20.41
CA GLN A 332 -7.43 -2.06 21.59
C GLN A 332 -6.13 -1.59 22.24
N ARG A 333 -5.19 -1.05 21.46
CA ARG A 333 -3.93 -0.50 21.98
C ARG A 333 -4.10 0.67 22.95
N TYR A 334 -5.26 1.32 22.97
CA TYR A 334 -5.56 2.47 23.82
C TYR A 334 -6.45 2.10 25.03
N THR A 335 -7.02 0.89 25.07
CA THR A 335 -7.98 0.52 26.13
C THR A 335 -7.38 0.44 27.52
N HIS A 336 -6.05 0.32 27.63
CA HIS A 336 -5.37 0.41 28.93
C HIS A 336 -5.56 1.78 29.61
N LEU A 337 -5.81 2.84 28.83
CA LEU A 337 -6.01 4.20 29.34
C LEU A 337 -7.38 4.35 30.04
N SER A 338 -8.40 3.62 29.59
CA SER A 338 -9.72 3.63 30.23
C SER A 338 -9.80 2.88 31.56
N LYS A 339 -8.73 2.19 31.98
CA LYS A 339 -8.62 1.52 33.28
C LYS A 339 -8.21 2.46 34.41
N GLN A 340 -7.77 3.68 34.10
CA GLN A 340 -7.46 4.73 35.04
C GLN A 340 -8.73 5.50 35.41
N GLU A 341 -8.70 6.25 36.52
CA GLU A 341 -9.80 7.18 36.81
C GLU A 341 -9.96 8.16 35.65
N PRO A 342 -11.20 8.40 35.19
CA PRO A 342 -11.44 9.34 34.11
C PRO A 342 -10.89 10.72 34.43
N HIS A 343 -10.10 11.25 33.53
CA HIS A 343 -9.55 12.60 33.65
C HIS A 343 -9.52 13.29 32.29
N ASP A 344 -9.52 14.61 32.30
CA ASP A 344 -9.43 15.40 31.08
C ASP A 344 -8.11 16.18 31.05
N LYS A 345 -7.19 15.75 30.21
CA LYS A 345 -5.89 16.39 30.01
C LYS A 345 -5.98 17.88 29.65
N TYR A 346 -7.07 18.28 29.01
CA TYR A 346 -7.27 19.65 28.53
C TYR A 346 -8.22 20.47 29.43
N ASP A 347 -8.53 19.97 30.61
CA ASP A 347 -9.29 20.76 31.56
C ASP A 347 -8.51 22.03 31.95
N GLY A 348 -9.16 23.21 31.85
CA GLY A 348 -8.53 24.50 32.09
C GLY A 348 -7.45 24.93 31.07
N TRP A 349 -7.25 24.16 29.99
CA TRP A 349 -6.28 24.55 28.95
C TRP A 349 -6.79 25.77 28.15
N VAL A 350 -6.01 26.85 28.13
CA VAL A 350 -6.41 28.15 27.55
C VAL A 350 -6.78 28.13 26.08
N TRP A 351 -6.25 27.18 25.34
CA TRP A 351 -6.51 27.01 23.90
C TRP A 351 -7.67 26.04 23.58
N ARG A 352 -8.26 25.45 24.63
CA ARG A 352 -9.42 24.58 24.44
C ARG A 352 -10.61 25.41 23.98
N PRO A 353 -11.27 25.05 22.86
CA PRO A 353 -12.49 25.70 22.41
C PRO A 353 -13.65 25.41 23.39
N ASN A 354 -14.31 26.46 23.85
CA ASN A 354 -15.49 26.42 24.72
C ASN A 354 -16.78 26.46 23.89
#